data_c9f108e1e17b6c0f0fbdcff95ce02517
#
_entry.id   c9f108e1e17b6c0f0fbdcff95ce02517
#
_cell.length_a   1.000
_cell.length_b   1.000
_cell.length_c   1.000
_cell.angle_alpha   90.00
_cell.angle_beta   90.00
_cell.angle_gamma   90.00
#
_symmetry.space_group_name_H-M   'P 1'
#
loop_
_entity.id
_entity.type
_entity.pdbx_description
1 polymer ?
#
loop_
_entity_poly.entity_id
_entity_poly.type
_entity_poly.pdbx_seq_one_letter_code
_entity_poly.pdbx_strand_id
1 'polypeptide(L)'
;MDDQTHKLPGDIFWRTFLEEELLPNSYRETAETWFAPLVESILQRCNEQVATSPQIIGIHGCQGSGKSTLAALLDAWLGDVAGLNVLRLSIDDFYLTKYQRRSLAESIHPLFATRGVPGTHDIALLETVLRAVITRSKEDIAIPEFDKARDDRAPPQKSVVACEVDVVVLEGWCVGVPPEPHYRLGQVINHMELDQDPQAIWRGEVNKALAAEYKTVFDLLTALVVLKAPHFDTVVDWRWEQEQKLSALQQRPAGLDDALMDRTGVERFVQFFQRITVWGLEVMPDRADLCYHLDKNRQIKSSSGPWAGG
;
A
#
# COMPACT_ATOMS: atom_id res chain seq x y z
N MET A 1 -11.74 31.38 -18.27
CA MET A 1 -11.50 30.60 -16.99
C MET A 1 -12.72 29.73 -16.85
N ASP A 2 -12.66 28.56 -17.49
CA ASP A 2 -13.75 27.60 -17.36
C ASP A 2 -13.78 27.09 -15.93
N ASP A 3 -14.95 27.20 -15.34
CA ASP A 3 -15.32 26.65 -14.05
C ASP A 3 -15.20 25.10 -14.11
N GLN A 4 -13.98 24.58 -13.86
CA GLN A 4 -13.76 23.16 -13.63
C GLN A 4 -14.24 22.84 -12.20
N THR A 5 -15.50 23.12 -11.92
CA THR A 5 -16.20 22.57 -10.77
C THR A 5 -16.10 21.05 -10.83
N HIS A 6 -15.49 20.50 -9.81
CA HIS A 6 -15.16 19.09 -9.60
C HIS A 6 -16.30 18.16 -10.00
N LYS A 7 -16.16 17.52 -11.14
CA LYS A 7 -17.21 16.68 -11.71
C LYS A 7 -17.19 15.34 -10.99
N LEU A 8 -18.20 15.07 -10.16
CA LEU A 8 -18.41 13.73 -9.67
C LEU A 8 -18.57 12.75 -10.83
N PRO A 9 -18.05 11.53 -10.72
CA PRO A 9 -18.20 10.52 -11.76
C PRO A 9 -19.66 10.22 -12.05
N GLY A 10 -19.97 10.03 -13.33
CA GLY A 10 -21.32 9.68 -13.76
C GLY A 10 -21.68 8.20 -13.47
N ASP A 11 -22.96 7.85 -13.69
CA ASP A 11 -23.47 6.49 -13.41
C ASP A 11 -22.75 5.39 -14.19
N ILE A 12 -22.28 5.67 -15.42
CA ILE A 12 -21.53 4.70 -16.24
C ILE A 12 -20.21 4.36 -15.57
N PHE A 13 -19.44 5.38 -15.11
CA PHE A 13 -18.21 5.18 -14.37
C PHE A 13 -18.41 4.29 -13.14
N TRP A 14 -19.40 4.65 -12.30
CA TRP A 14 -19.67 3.90 -11.07
C TRP A 14 -20.04 2.45 -11.35
N ARG A 15 -20.91 2.21 -12.34
CA ARG A 15 -21.27 0.83 -12.70
C ARG A 15 -20.06 0.02 -13.12
N THR A 16 -19.22 0.56 -14.02
CA THR A 16 -18.01 -0.14 -14.51
C THR A 16 -17.04 -0.40 -13.35
N PHE A 17 -16.71 0.61 -12.57
CA PHE A 17 -15.76 0.49 -11.46
C PHE A 17 -16.23 -0.51 -10.40
N LEU A 18 -17.51 -0.47 -10.01
CA LEU A 18 -18.05 -1.38 -8.99
C LEU A 18 -18.08 -2.84 -9.48
N GLU A 19 -18.36 -3.07 -10.77
CA GLU A 19 -18.31 -4.39 -11.38
C GLU A 19 -16.88 -4.95 -11.44
N GLU A 20 -15.92 -4.16 -11.90
CA GLU A 20 -14.51 -4.55 -12.01
C GLU A 20 -13.86 -4.85 -10.66
N GLU A 21 -14.11 -4.01 -9.66
CA GLU A 21 -13.55 -4.17 -8.31
C GLU A 21 -14.40 -5.07 -7.39
N LEU A 22 -15.48 -5.65 -7.90
CA LEU A 22 -16.41 -6.53 -7.17
C LEU A 22 -16.96 -5.87 -5.89
N LEU A 23 -17.35 -4.61 -5.99
CA LEU A 23 -17.81 -3.80 -4.86
C LEU A 23 -19.35 -3.68 -4.83
N PRO A 24 -19.94 -3.53 -3.64
CA PRO A 24 -21.37 -3.29 -3.51
C PRO A 24 -21.74 -1.87 -3.94
N ASN A 25 -22.98 -1.66 -4.40
CA ASN A 25 -23.46 -0.33 -4.80
C ASN A 25 -23.33 0.75 -3.72
N SER A 26 -23.38 0.38 -2.44
CA SER A 26 -23.17 1.30 -1.30
C SER A 26 -21.78 1.90 -1.25
N TYR A 27 -20.78 1.31 -1.94
CA TYR A 27 -19.43 1.87 -2.01
C TYR A 27 -19.40 3.24 -2.70
N ARG A 28 -20.28 3.48 -3.68
CA ARG A 28 -20.41 4.77 -4.35
C ARG A 28 -20.67 5.90 -3.35
N GLU A 29 -21.65 5.73 -2.45
CA GLU A 29 -21.96 6.73 -1.44
C GLU A 29 -20.76 7.02 -0.52
N THR A 30 -20.05 5.97 -0.11
CA THR A 30 -18.81 6.11 0.66
C THR A 30 -17.76 6.90 -0.11
N ALA A 31 -17.58 6.58 -1.39
CA ALA A 31 -16.57 7.23 -2.23
C ALA A 31 -16.89 8.70 -2.51
N GLU A 32 -18.14 9.01 -2.85
CA GLU A 32 -18.58 10.39 -3.09
C GLU A 32 -18.52 11.25 -1.80
N THR A 33 -18.79 10.64 -0.63
CA THR A 33 -18.72 11.35 0.64
C THR A 33 -17.29 11.59 1.13
N TRP A 34 -16.44 10.56 1.07
CA TRP A 34 -15.14 10.59 1.73
C TRP A 34 -13.95 10.78 0.77
N PHE A 35 -14.04 10.28 -0.46
CA PHE A 35 -12.92 10.32 -1.38
C PHE A 35 -13.00 11.43 -2.42
N ALA A 36 -14.19 12.03 -2.66
CA ALA A 36 -14.28 13.21 -3.51
C ALA A 36 -13.42 14.37 -2.97
N PRO A 37 -13.43 14.73 -1.67
CA PRO A 37 -12.53 15.76 -1.13
C PRO A 37 -11.03 15.42 -1.30
N LEU A 38 -10.65 14.13 -1.23
CA LEU A 38 -9.28 13.70 -1.50
C LEU A 38 -8.90 13.93 -2.97
N VAL A 39 -9.77 13.54 -3.91
CA VAL A 39 -9.57 13.78 -5.35
C VAL A 39 -9.42 15.28 -5.62
N GLU A 40 -10.27 16.12 -5.01
CA GLU A 40 -10.20 17.58 -5.11
C GLU A 40 -8.85 18.13 -4.63
N SER A 41 -8.37 17.65 -3.47
CA SER A 41 -7.08 18.06 -2.93
C SER A 41 -5.91 17.69 -3.86
N ILE A 42 -5.97 16.51 -4.49
CA ILE A 42 -4.96 16.08 -5.47
C ILE A 42 -5.02 16.96 -6.72
N LEU A 43 -6.23 17.20 -7.28
CA LEU A 43 -6.43 18.04 -8.46
C LEU A 43 -5.98 19.47 -8.22
N GLN A 44 -6.28 20.05 -7.06
CA GLN A 44 -5.82 21.37 -6.69
C GLN A 44 -4.29 21.44 -6.70
N ARG A 45 -3.60 20.47 -6.12
CA ARG A 45 -2.14 20.42 -6.15
C ARG A 45 -1.56 20.27 -7.56
N CYS A 46 -2.18 19.45 -8.41
CA CYS A 46 -1.78 19.35 -9.81
C CYS A 46 -1.92 20.68 -10.55
N ASN A 47 -2.93 21.50 -10.23
CA ASN A 47 -3.16 22.79 -10.83
C ASN A 47 -2.27 23.92 -10.26
N GLU A 48 -1.97 23.92 -8.97
CA GLU A 48 -1.15 24.93 -8.28
C GLU A 48 0.33 24.83 -8.61
N GLN A 49 0.83 23.61 -8.77
CA GLN A 49 2.21 23.41 -9.22
C GLN A 49 2.26 23.64 -10.73
N VAL A 50 2.76 24.79 -11.13
CA VAL A 50 3.05 25.10 -12.55
C VAL A 50 3.75 23.89 -13.18
N ALA A 51 2.98 23.05 -13.84
CA ALA A 51 3.28 22.01 -14.85
C ALA A 51 4.61 21.22 -14.82
N THR A 52 5.38 21.19 -13.72
CA THR A 52 6.76 20.68 -13.76
C THR A 52 7.04 19.44 -12.90
N SER A 53 6.24 19.15 -11.87
CA SER A 53 6.48 18.00 -11.00
C SER A 53 5.23 17.15 -10.81
N PRO A 54 5.34 15.82 -10.99
CA PRO A 54 4.24 14.90 -10.72
C PRO A 54 3.88 14.89 -9.23
N GLN A 55 2.63 14.57 -8.91
CA GLN A 55 2.26 14.28 -7.54
C GLN A 55 2.57 12.82 -7.22
N ILE A 56 3.13 12.55 -6.04
CA ILE A 56 3.40 11.19 -5.55
C ILE A 56 2.59 10.99 -4.27
N ILE A 57 1.45 10.31 -4.39
CA ILE A 57 0.51 10.09 -3.31
C ILE A 57 0.77 8.71 -2.69
N GLY A 58 1.22 8.70 -1.44
CA GLY A 58 1.34 7.48 -0.66
C GLY A 58 0.01 7.08 -0.04
N ILE A 59 -0.37 5.80 -0.13
CA ILE A 59 -1.52 5.23 0.58
C ILE A 59 -1.02 4.18 1.56
N HIS A 60 -1.11 4.49 2.85
CA HIS A 60 -0.82 3.55 3.94
C HIS A 60 -2.09 2.89 4.44
N GLY A 61 -2.00 1.60 4.74
CA GLY A 61 -3.05 0.86 5.40
C GLY A 61 -2.70 -0.61 5.58
N CYS A 62 -3.13 -1.22 6.67
CA CYS A 62 -2.88 -2.63 6.95
C CYS A 62 -3.57 -3.56 5.94
N GLN A 63 -3.28 -4.84 6.02
CA GLN A 63 -3.91 -5.86 5.19
C GLN A 63 -5.45 -5.82 5.41
N GLY A 64 -6.19 -5.81 4.31
CA GLY A 64 -7.65 -5.77 4.32
C GLY A 64 -8.29 -4.41 4.62
N SER A 65 -7.52 -3.32 4.74
CA SER A 65 -8.05 -1.97 4.99
C SER A 65 -8.76 -1.33 3.78
N GLY A 66 -8.59 -1.86 2.57
CA GLY A 66 -9.13 -1.25 1.34
C GLY A 66 -8.19 -0.31 0.61
N LYS A 67 -6.90 -0.24 0.97
CA LYS A 67 -5.90 0.63 0.33
C LYS A 67 -5.78 0.41 -1.19
N SER A 68 -5.78 -0.85 -1.65
CA SER A 68 -5.68 -1.16 -3.08
C SER A 68 -6.95 -0.76 -3.84
N THR A 69 -8.12 -0.88 -3.21
CA THR A 69 -9.40 -0.39 -3.75
C THR A 69 -9.40 1.13 -3.86
N LEU A 70 -8.90 1.84 -2.83
CA LEU A 70 -8.74 3.30 -2.91
C LEU A 70 -7.74 3.69 -3.99
N ALA A 71 -6.61 2.99 -4.13
CA ALA A 71 -5.64 3.24 -5.19
C ALA A 71 -6.26 3.04 -6.59
N ALA A 72 -7.06 1.97 -6.77
CA ALA A 72 -7.80 1.74 -8.02
C ALA A 72 -8.82 2.84 -8.29
N LEU A 73 -9.55 3.31 -7.28
CA LEU A 73 -10.49 4.40 -7.42
C LEU A 73 -9.80 5.71 -7.83
N LEU A 74 -8.65 6.04 -7.22
CA LEU A 74 -7.90 7.24 -7.58
C LEU A 74 -7.37 7.14 -9.02
N ASP A 75 -6.87 5.97 -9.42
CA ASP A 75 -6.43 5.71 -10.80
C ASP A 75 -7.57 5.98 -11.79
N ALA A 76 -8.73 5.32 -11.59
CA ALA A 76 -9.87 5.48 -12.47
C ALA A 76 -10.46 6.91 -12.44
N TRP A 77 -10.63 7.50 -11.25
CA TRP A 77 -11.26 8.83 -11.15
C TRP A 77 -10.36 9.94 -11.71
N LEU A 78 -9.09 9.95 -11.36
CA LEU A 78 -8.14 10.92 -11.87
C LEU A 78 -7.86 10.71 -13.38
N GLY A 79 -7.82 9.44 -13.84
CA GLY A 79 -7.62 9.10 -15.25
C GLY A 79 -8.85 9.38 -16.10
N ASP A 80 -9.94 8.67 -15.85
CA ASP A 80 -11.10 8.66 -16.74
C ASP A 80 -11.97 9.92 -16.63
N VAL A 81 -12.02 10.55 -15.45
CA VAL A 81 -12.87 11.72 -15.21
C VAL A 81 -12.10 13.02 -15.29
N ALA A 82 -10.89 13.07 -14.74
CA ALA A 82 -10.06 14.29 -14.75
C ALA A 82 -9.05 14.33 -15.89
N GLY A 83 -8.81 13.23 -16.61
CA GLY A 83 -7.94 13.17 -17.78
C GLY A 83 -6.44 13.24 -17.47
N LEU A 84 -6.03 12.84 -16.25
CA LEU A 84 -4.63 12.78 -15.84
C LEU A 84 -4.03 11.40 -16.16
N ASN A 85 -2.73 11.37 -16.43
CA ASN A 85 -1.98 10.11 -16.56
C ASN A 85 -1.55 9.64 -15.18
N VAL A 86 -2.20 8.58 -14.66
CA VAL A 86 -1.94 8.02 -13.34
C VAL A 86 -1.07 6.76 -13.44
N LEU A 87 -0.03 6.69 -12.63
CA LEU A 87 0.76 5.48 -12.42
C LEU A 87 0.45 4.88 -11.05
N ARG A 88 -0.33 3.80 -11.04
CA ARG A 88 -0.60 3.03 -9.82
C ARG A 88 0.51 2.02 -9.57
N LEU A 89 1.09 2.07 -8.38
CA LEU A 89 2.15 1.17 -7.90
C LEU A 89 1.74 0.55 -6.56
N SER A 90 2.02 -0.74 -6.39
CA SER A 90 2.01 -1.40 -5.09
C SER A 90 3.44 -1.69 -4.64
N ILE A 91 3.77 -1.41 -3.38
CA ILE A 91 5.08 -1.77 -2.84
C ILE A 91 5.30 -3.29 -2.91
N ASP A 92 4.23 -4.08 -2.86
CA ASP A 92 4.27 -5.54 -2.97
C ASP A 92 4.81 -6.02 -4.33
N ASP A 93 4.69 -5.23 -5.40
CA ASP A 93 5.23 -5.57 -6.72
C ASP A 93 6.76 -5.46 -6.77
N PHE A 94 7.34 -4.78 -5.80
CA PHE A 94 8.78 -4.59 -5.67
C PHE A 94 9.46 -5.59 -4.74
N TYR A 95 8.82 -6.68 -4.32
CA TYR A 95 9.53 -7.69 -3.53
C TYR A 95 10.79 -8.19 -4.23
N LEU A 96 11.81 -8.43 -3.44
CA LEU A 96 13.01 -9.14 -3.88
C LEU A 96 12.65 -10.54 -4.40
N THR A 97 13.42 -11.03 -5.35
CA THR A 97 13.26 -12.40 -5.84
C THR A 97 13.41 -13.43 -4.71
N LYS A 98 12.85 -14.60 -4.90
CA LYS A 98 12.96 -15.70 -3.93
C LYS A 98 14.43 -16.04 -3.63
N TYR A 99 15.29 -15.96 -4.65
CA TYR A 99 16.73 -16.17 -4.48
C TYR A 99 17.36 -15.11 -3.58
N GLN A 100 17.08 -13.82 -3.81
CA GLN A 100 17.61 -12.72 -3.01
C GLN A 100 17.15 -12.81 -1.55
N ARG A 101 15.86 -13.13 -1.31
CA ARG A 101 15.33 -13.32 0.05
C ARG A 101 15.98 -14.51 0.76
N ARG A 102 16.26 -15.60 0.07
CA ARG A 102 17.03 -16.71 0.63
C ARG A 102 18.44 -16.31 1.01
N SER A 103 19.13 -15.53 0.19
CA SER A 103 20.45 -15.01 0.52
C SER A 103 20.43 -14.13 1.78
N LEU A 104 19.41 -13.28 1.93
CA LEU A 104 19.20 -12.51 3.17
C LEU A 104 18.93 -13.43 4.38
N ALA A 105 18.16 -14.49 4.17
CA ALA A 105 17.87 -15.45 5.23
C ALA A 105 19.13 -16.19 5.71
N GLU A 106 20.02 -16.53 4.80
CA GLU A 106 21.30 -17.22 5.10
C GLU A 106 22.31 -16.26 5.75
N SER A 107 22.36 -15.00 5.33
CA SER A 107 23.38 -14.04 5.76
C SER A 107 23.01 -13.21 6.98
N ILE A 108 21.72 -12.99 7.23
CA ILE A 108 21.22 -12.11 8.30
C ILE A 108 20.34 -12.87 9.28
N HIS A 109 19.16 -13.31 8.83
CA HIS A 109 18.21 -13.97 9.70
C HIS A 109 17.17 -14.80 8.92
N PRO A 110 16.85 -16.05 9.31
CA PRO A 110 15.95 -16.95 8.58
C PRO A 110 14.57 -16.38 8.25
N LEU A 111 14.04 -15.47 9.05
CA LEU A 111 12.74 -14.83 8.82
C LEU A 111 12.70 -13.98 7.55
N PHE A 112 13.84 -13.56 6.98
CA PHE A 112 13.89 -12.86 5.68
C PHE A 112 13.60 -13.75 4.47
N ALA A 113 13.50 -15.06 4.63
CA ALA A 113 12.99 -15.94 3.58
C ALA A 113 11.54 -15.62 3.20
N THR A 114 10.74 -15.15 4.18
CA THR A 114 9.36 -14.74 4.00
C THR A 114 9.30 -13.30 3.49
N ARG A 115 8.54 -13.08 2.40
CA ARG A 115 8.29 -11.73 1.89
C ARG A 115 7.35 -10.95 2.82
N GLY A 116 7.43 -9.63 2.78
CA GLY A 116 6.45 -8.76 3.42
C GLY A 116 7.06 -7.57 4.15
N VAL A 117 8.02 -7.81 5.03
CA VAL A 117 8.60 -6.76 5.89
C VAL A 117 9.61 -5.88 5.17
N PRO A 118 9.88 -4.67 5.66
CA PRO A 118 10.99 -3.84 5.19
C PRO A 118 12.31 -4.61 5.18
N GLY A 119 13.10 -4.41 4.12
CA GLY A 119 14.30 -5.20 3.79
C GLY A 119 14.01 -6.35 2.82
N THR A 120 12.74 -6.66 2.51
CA THR A 120 12.37 -7.69 1.52
C THR A 120 11.85 -7.10 0.19
N HIS A 121 11.91 -5.78 0.01
CA HIS A 121 11.58 -5.08 -1.23
C HIS A 121 12.84 -4.52 -1.90
N ASP A 122 12.83 -4.44 -3.21
CA ASP A 122 13.84 -3.77 -4.02
C ASP A 122 13.57 -2.26 -4.04
N ILE A 123 13.94 -1.61 -2.96
CA ILE A 123 13.71 -0.18 -2.78
C ILE A 123 14.53 0.64 -3.78
N ALA A 124 15.69 0.15 -4.19
CA ALA A 124 16.50 0.81 -5.23
C ALA A 124 15.77 0.85 -6.58
N LEU A 125 15.07 -0.23 -6.95
CA LEU A 125 14.23 -0.24 -8.15
C LEU A 125 13.04 0.70 -8.01
N LEU A 126 12.35 0.71 -6.86
CA LEU A 126 11.23 1.63 -6.61
C LEU A 126 11.69 3.09 -6.66
N GLU A 127 12.83 3.40 -6.04
CA GLU A 127 13.44 4.74 -6.10
C GLU A 127 13.75 5.14 -7.54
N THR A 128 14.31 4.22 -8.34
CA THR A 128 14.61 4.46 -9.76
C THR A 128 13.35 4.82 -10.55
N VAL A 129 12.26 4.07 -10.37
CA VAL A 129 10.96 4.35 -11.01
C VAL A 129 10.44 5.73 -10.61
N LEU A 130 10.39 6.04 -9.32
CA LEU A 130 9.88 7.33 -8.84
C LEU A 130 10.72 8.51 -9.31
N ARG A 131 12.06 8.39 -9.25
CA ARG A 131 12.97 9.44 -9.72
C ARG A 131 12.86 9.69 -11.23
N ALA A 132 12.67 8.66 -12.02
CA ALA A 132 12.46 8.82 -13.45
C ALA A 132 11.16 9.59 -13.75
N VAL A 133 10.09 9.36 -12.99
CA VAL A 133 8.85 10.13 -13.08
C VAL A 133 9.10 11.59 -12.64
N ILE A 134 9.76 11.81 -11.50
CA ILE A 134 10.08 13.15 -10.96
C ILE A 134 10.91 13.96 -11.96
N THR A 135 11.91 13.33 -12.59
CA THR A 135 12.79 14.00 -13.56
C THR A 135 12.22 14.07 -14.96
N ARG A 136 10.98 13.61 -15.16
CA ARG A 136 10.30 13.58 -16.47
C ARG A 136 11.14 12.87 -17.56
N SER A 137 11.71 11.70 -17.21
CA SER A 137 12.48 10.90 -18.16
C SER A 137 11.63 10.54 -19.39
N LYS A 138 12.22 10.62 -20.58
CA LYS A 138 11.58 10.21 -21.83
C LYS A 138 11.73 8.70 -22.11
N GLU A 139 12.42 7.99 -21.24
CA GLU A 139 12.63 6.55 -21.37
C GLU A 139 11.40 5.78 -20.87
N ASP A 140 11.14 4.67 -21.52
CA ASP A 140 10.16 3.70 -21.03
C ASP A 140 10.69 3.02 -19.78
N ILE A 141 9.87 3.00 -18.73
CA ILE A 141 10.21 2.35 -17.47
C ILE A 141 9.39 1.08 -17.35
N ALA A 142 10.08 -0.05 -17.24
CA ALA A 142 9.44 -1.31 -16.92
C ALA A 142 8.96 -1.31 -15.47
N ILE A 143 7.68 -1.57 -15.25
CA ILE A 143 7.08 -1.69 -13.92
C ILE A 143 7.15 -3.17 -13.51
N PRO A 144 7.77 -3.49 -12.36
CA PRO A 144 7.83 -4.86 -11.90
C PRO A 144 6.44 -5.37 -11.50
N GLU A 145 6.29 -6.68 -11.55
CA GLU A 145 5.11 -7.40 -11.06
C GLU A 145 5.57 -8.57 -10.21
N PHE A 146 4.89 -8.83 -9.10
CA PHE A 146 5.19 -9.95 -8.23
C PHE A 146 4.10 -11.03 -8.30
N ASP A 147 4.48 -12.21 -8.76
CA ASP A 147 3.61 -13.38 -8.77
C ASP A 147 3.54 -14.03 -7.38
N LYS A 148 2.46 -13.71 -6.65
CA LYS A 148 2.25 -14.23 -5.29
C LYS A 148 2.08 -15.76 -5.25
N ALA A 149 1.64 -16.39 -6.35
CA ALA A 149 1.46 -17.84 -6.42
C ALA A 149 2.81 -18.57 -6.59
N ARG A 150 3.73 -17.98 -7.34
CA ARG A 150 5.10 -18.49 -7.50
C ARG A 150 6.04 -18.05 -6.39
N ASP A 151 5.62 -17.07 -5.58
CA ASP A 151 6.43 -16.39 -4.58
C ASP A 151 7.73 -15.80 -5.17
N ASP A 152 7.62 -15.22 -6.39
CA ASP A 152 8.76 -14.63 -7.09
C ASP A 152 8.32 -13.53 -8.05
N ARG A 153 9.29 -12.74 -8.57
CA ARG A 153 9.01 -11.73 -9.60
C ARG A 153 8.56 -12.38 -10.90
N ALA A 154 7.50 -11.82 -11.47
CA ALA A 154 7.14 -12.07 -12.86
C ALA A 154 7.99 -11.22 -13.83
N PRO A 155 8.15 -11.62 -15.10
CA PRO A 155 8.66 -10.73 -16.13
C PRO A 155 7.78 -9.48 -16.21
N PRO A 156 8.36 -8.26 -16.36
CA PRO A 156 7.57 -7.05 -16.50
C PRO A 156 6.60 -7.14 -17.68
N GLN A 157 5.32 -6.89 -17.42
CA GLN A 157 4.28 -6.90 -18.46
C GLN A 157 3.83 -5.49 -18.86
N LYS A 158 4.18 -4.49 -18.04
CA LYS A 158 3.80 -3.08 -18.23
C LYS A 158 5.03 -2.21 -18.28
N SER A 159 5.05 -1.27 -19.22
CA SER A 159 5.98 -0.14 -19.22
C SER A 159 5.20 1.17 -19.31
N VAL A 160 5.79 2.25 -18.82
CA VAL A 160 5.23 3.59 -18.88
C VAL A 160 6.28 4.59 -19.32
N VAL A 161 5.87 5.60 -20.08
CA VAL A 161 6.72 6.76 -20.42
C VAL A 161 6.69 7.71 -19.23
N ALA A 162 7.79 7.82 -18.50
CA ALA A 162 7.82 8.53 -17.21
C ALA A 162 7.46 10.02 -17.32
N CYS A 163 7.80 10.69 -18.42
CA CYS A 163 7.49 12.11 -18.60
C CYS A 163 6.00 12.39 -18.85
N GLU A 164 5.19 11.37 -19.11
CA GLU A 164 3.75 11.50 -19.32
C GLU A 164 2.95 11.35 -18.00
N VAL A 165 3.56 10.82 -16.93
CA VAL A 165 2.88 10.57 -15.66
C VAL A 165 2.64 11.87 -14.89
N ASP A 166 1.39 12.18 -14.58
CA ASP A 166 0.98 13.36 -13.80
C ASP A 166 0.88 13.03 -12.30
N VAL A 167 0.37 11.84 -11.97
CA VAL A 167 0.19 11.38 -10.59
C VAL A 167 0.70 9.95 -10.44
N VAL A 168 1.50 9.72 -9.41
CA VAL A 168 1.82 8.37 -8.92
C VAL A 168 0.99 8.08 -7.68
N VAL A 169 0.32 6.94 -7.64
CA VAL A 169 -0.35 6.41 -6.44
C VAL A 169 0.44 5.20 -5.98
N LEU A 170 1.21 5.35 -4.89
CA LEU A 170 1.99 4.27 -4.29
C LEU A 170 1.27 3.74 -3.05
N GLU A 171 0.72 2.54 -3.13
CA GLU A 171 0.06 1.91 -2.00
C GLU A 171 0.92 0.86 -1.32
N GLY A 172 0.74 0.71 -0.01
CA GLY A 172 1.36 -0.38 0.73
C GLY A 172 1.14 -0.32 2.24
N TRP A 173 1.32 -1.47 2.87
CA TRP A 173 1.03 -1.64 4.29
C TRP A 173 2.04 -0.93 5.22
N CYS A 174 3.25 -0.65 4.72
CA CYS A 174 4.31 0.07 5.43
C CYS A 174 4.70 1.41 4.78
N VAL A 175 3.98 1.85 3.74
CA VAL A 175 4.28 3.11 3.05
C VAL A 175 4.21 4.28 4.03
N GLY A 176 5.28 5.08 4.11
CA GLY A 176 5.40 6.25 4.98
C GLY A 176 5.67 5.94 6.46
N VAL A 177 5.74 4.67 6.87
CA VAL A 177 6.00 4.32 8.28
C VAL A 177 7.44 4.65 8.65
N PRO A 178 7.66 5.46 9.71
CA PRO A 178 9.00 5.76 10.20
C PRO A 178 9.57 4.58 10.99
N PRO A 179 10.90 4.52 11.19
CA PRO A 179 11.49 3.55 12.10
C PRO A 179 10.95 3.70 13.51
N GLU A 180 10.81 2.58 14.20
CA GLU A 180 10.44 2.54 15.62
C GLU A 180 11.63 3.01 16.48
N PRO A 181 11.39 3.74 17.59
CA PRO A 181 12.47 4.12 18.50
C PRO A 181 13.23 2.90 19.03
N HIS A 182 14.56 2.96 19.08
CA HIS A 182 15.42 1.81 19.36
C HIS A 182 15.09 1.11 20.69
N TYR A 183 14.68 1.89 21.73
CA TYR A 183 14.34 1.31 23.03
C TYR A 183 13.14 0.34 22.99
N ARG A 184 12.25 0.47 22.00
CA ARG A 184 11.09 -0.43 21.83
C ARG A 184 11.48 -1.76 21.22
N LEU A 185 12.56 -1.82 20.45
CA LEU A 185 13.02 -3.06 19.81
C LEU A 185 13.46 -4.12 20.81
N GLY A 186 13.84 -3.72 22.03
CA GLY A 186 14.16 -4.66 23.11
C GLY A 186 12.96 -5.42 23.67
N GLN A 187 11.73 -4.94 23.39
CA GLN A 187 10.50 -5.56 23.89
C GLN A 187 9.91 -6.50 22.83
N VAL A 188 9.73 -7.77 23.20
CA VAL A 188 9.02 -8.76 22.38
C VAL A 188 7.53 -8.46 22.40
N ILE A 189 6.86 -8.49 21.24
CA ILE A 189 5.43 -8.18 21.15
C ILE A 189 4.55 -9.37 20.75
N ASN A 190 5.15 -10.47 20.28
CA ASN A 190 4.41 -11.68 19.89
C ASN A 190 5.29 -12.94 20.02
N HIS A 191 4.65 -14.11 19.85
CA HIS A 191 5.33 -15.39 19.96
C HIS A 191 6.41 -15.62 18.90
N MET A 192 6.22 -15.13 17.66
CA MET A 192 7.22 -15.26 16.62
C MET A 192 8.53 -14.54 17.00
N GLU A 193 8.45 -13.32 17.52
CA GLU A 193 9.64 -12.59 18.00
C GLU A 193 10.28 -13.29 19.21
N LEU A 194 9.45 -13.84 20.13
CA LEU A 194 9.95 -14.55 21.29
C LEU A 194 10.75 -15.81 20.90
N ASP A 195 10.18 -16.59 19.99
CA ASP A 195 10.71 -17.92 19.65
C ASP A 195 11.79 -17.88 18.59
N GLN A 196 11.66 -16.96 17.62
CA GLN A 196 12.50 -16.94 16.41
C GLN A 196 13.45 -15.74 16.33
N ASP A 197 13.18 -14.65 17.05
CA ASP A 197 14.05 -13.44 17.07
C ASP A 197 14.29 -12.93 18.50
N PRO A 198 14.69 -13.78 19.46
CA PRO A 198 14.88 -13.38 20.88
C PRO A 198 15.98 -12.33 21.05
N GLN A 199 16.95 -12.26 20.13
CA GLN A 199 18.08 -11.31 20.17
C GLN A 199 17.79 -9.99 19.42
N ALA A 200 16.59 -9.81 18.86
CA ALA A 200 16.20 -8.62 18.10
C ALA A 200 17.03 -8.36 16.84
N ILE A 201 17.60 -9.39 16.23
CA ILE A 201 18.41 -9.25 15.01
C ILE A 201 17.50 -8.94 13.83
N TRP A 202 16.45 -9.74 13.62
CA TRP A 202 15.53 -9.54 12.49
C TRP A 202 14.78 -8.22 12.57
N ARG A 203 14.10 -7.95 13.70
CA ARG A 203 13.36 -6.70 13.87
C ARG A 203 14.25 -5.47 13.89
N GLY A 204 15.50 -5.63 14.31
CA GLY A 204 16.53 -4.59 14.24
C GLY A 204 16.89 -4.23 12.80
N GLU A 205 17.15 -5.22 11.94
CA GLU A 205 17.45 -5.00 10.53
C GLU A 205 16.22 -4.49 9.76
N VAL A 206 15.02 -4.97 10.06
CA VAL A 206 13.76 -4.42 9.51
C VAL A 206 13.64 -2.92 9.85
N ASN A 207 13.91 -2.54 11.10
CA ASN A 207 13.84 -1.15 11.54
C ASN A 207 14.94 -0.28 10.92
N LYS A 208 16.13 -0.83 10.74
CA LYS A 208 17.24 -0.18 10.05
C LYS A 208 16.93 0.08 8.57
N ALA A 209 16.29 -0.87 7.88
CA ALA A 209 15.81 -0.68 6.51
C ALA A 209 14.84 0.50 6.43
N LEU A 210 13.85 0.60 7.35
CA LEU A 210 12.95 1.77 7.43
C LEU A 210 13.69 3.08 7.64
N ALA A 211 14.75 3.10 8.47
CA ALA A 211 15.53 4.28 8.76
C ALA A 211 16.43 4.74 7.61
N ALA A 212 16.79 3.83 6.70
CA ALA A 212 17.72 4.06 5.61
C ALA A 212 16.99 4.09 4.24
N GLU A 213 17.00 2.97 3.54
CA GLU A 213 16.55 2.90 2.15
C GLU A 213 15.07 3.25 1.96
N TYR A 214 14.17 2.81 2.86
CA TYR A 214 12.75 3.15 2.76
C TYR A 214 12.50 4.63 2.97
N LYS A 215 13.25 5.26 3.86
CA LYS A 215 13.16 6.70 4.09
C LYS A 215 13.43 7.50 2.81
N THR A 216 14.41 7.09 1.98
CA THR A 216 14.74 7.80 0.73
C THR A 216 13.58 7.83 -0.24
N VAL A 217 12.78 6.75 -0.29
CA VAL A 217 11.58 6.65 -1.13
C VAL A 217 10.40 7.38 -0.50
N PHE A 218 10.21 7.24 0.81
CA PHE A 218 9.08 7.89 1.48
C PHE A 218 9.22 9.41 1.59
N ASP A 219 10.45 9.93 1.56
CA ASP A 219 10.72 11.37 1.46
C ASP A 219 10.34 11.96 0.06
N LEU A 220 10.09 11.11 -0.95
CA LEU A 220 9.64 11.54 -2.27
C LEU A 220 8.10 11.73 -2.34
N LEU A 221 7.36 11.25 -1.34
CA LEU A 221 5.90 11.41 -1.30
C LEU A 221 5.54 12.89 -1.15
N THR A 222 4.65 13.36 -2.00
CA THR A 222 4.12 14.73 -1.94
C THR A 222 2.91 14.84 -1.01
N ALA A 223 2.23 13.71 -0.78
CA ALA A 223 1.17 13.59 0.21
C ALA A 223 1.03 12.14 0.69
N LEU A 224 0.48 11.97 1.89
CA LEU A 224 0.29 10.69 2.54
C LEU A 224 -1.16 10.54 3.03
N VAL A 225 -1.84 9.52 2.50
CA VAL A 225 -3.19 9.12 2.90
C VAL A 225 -3.11 7.86 3.76
N VAL A 226 -3.79 7.85 4.90
CA VAL A 226 -3.77 6.73 5.84
C VAL A 226 -5.16 6.15 6.03
N LEU A 227 -5.29 4.84 5.85
CA LEU A 227 -6.48 4.07 6.23
C LEU A 227 -6.21 3.39 7.58
N LYS A 228 -6.61 4.05 8.67
CA LYS A 228 -6.34 3.60 10.03
C LYS A 228 -7.36 2.58 10.49
N ALA A 229 -6.92 1.34 10.72
CA ALA A 229 -7.73 0.32 11.41
C ALA A 229 -7.94 0.71 12.89
N PRO A 230 -9.03 0.28 13.53
CA PRO A 230 -9.29 0.62 14.94
C PRO A 230 -8.24 0.03 15.89
N HIS A 231 -7.81 -1.21 15.66
CA HIS A 231 -6.76 -1.91 16.43
C HIS A 231 -6.24 -3.12 15.64
N PHE A 232 -5.12 -3.70 16.11
CA PHE A 232 -4.44 -4.80 15.39
C PHE A 232 -5.31 -6.07 15.26
N ASP A 233 -6.10 -6.43 16.25
CA ASP A 233 -6.95 -7.64 16.19
C ASP A 233 -7.91 -7.61 15.00
N THR A 234 -8.39 -6.41 14.62
CA THR A 234 -9.21 -6.23 13.42
C THR A 234 -8.46 -6.60 12.14
N VAL A 235 -7.13 -6.42 12.11
CA VAL A 235 -6.31 -6.78 10.94
C VAL A 235 -6.27 -8.30 10.75
N VAL A 236 -6.22 -9.06 11.85
CA VAL A 236 -6.28 -10.53 11.82
C VAL A 236 -7.61 -10.99 11.21
N ASP A 237 -8.72 -10.41 11.69
CA ASP A 237 -10.06 -10.73 11.18
C ASP A 237 -10.21 -10.36 9.69
N TRP A 238 -9.74 -9.18 9.28
CA TRP A 238 -9.77 -8.74 7.88
C TRP A 238 -8.92 -9.64 6.97
N ARG A 239 -7.75 -10.06 7.46
CA ARG A 239 -6.90 -10.98 6.69
C ARG A 239 -7.55 -12.36 6.56
N TRP A 240 -8.20 -12.83 7.63
CA TRP A 240 -8.95 -14.08 7.58
C TRP A 240 -10.12 -14.02 6.57
N GLU A 241 -10.89 -12.93 6.56
CA GLU A 241 -11.94 -12.73 5.54
C GLU A 241 -11.40 -12.76 4.10
N GLN A 242 -10.20 -12.20 3.87
CA GLN A 242 -9.55 -12.28 2.56
C GLN A 242 -9.23 -13.73 2.16
N GLU A 243 -8.70 -14.54 3.08
CA GLU A 243 -8.43 -15.95 2.83
C GLU A 243 -9.72 -16.72 2.51
N GLN A 244 -10.80 -16.47 3.24
CA GLN A 244 -12.09 -17.09 2.99
C GLN A 244 -12.67 -16.72 1.61
N LYS A 245 -12.56 -15.45 1.20
CA LYS A 245 -12.98 -14.99 -0.14
C LYS A 245 -12.16 -15.65 -1.24
N LEU A 246 -10.84 -15.71 -1.09
CA LEU A 246 -9.95 -16.39 -2.03
C LEU A 246 -10.30 -17.88 -2.15
N SER A 247 -10.61 -18.54 -1.05
CA SER A 247 -11.07 -19.93 -1.04
C SER A 247 -12.38 -20.13 -1.80
N ALA A 248 -13.34 -19.21 -1.62
CA ALA A 248 -14.64 -19.30 -2.27
C ALA A 248 -14.61 -19.02 -3.79
N LEU A 249 -13.69 -18.15 -4.25
CA LEU A 249 -13.54 -17.81 -5.67
C LEU A 249 -12.78 -18.87 -6.49
N GLN A 250 -11.98 -19.69 -5.83
CA GLN A 250 -11.19 -20.72 -6.48
C GLN A 250 -12.00 -22.03 -6.55
N GLN A 251 -12.72 -22.23 -7.66
CA GLN A 251 -13.06 -23.58 -8.14
C GLN A 251 -11.76 -24.24 -8.60
N ARG A 252 -11.02 -24.89 -7.68
CA ARG A 252 -9.69 -25.45 -7.96
C ARG A 252 -9.78 -26.84 -8.60
N PRO A 253 -8.88 -27.12 -9.58
CA PRO A 253 -8.49 -28.50 -9.85
C PRO A 253 -7.81 -29.10 -8.62
N ALA A 254 -8.16 -30.32 -8.27
CA ALA A 254 -7.54 -31.07 -7.17
C ALA A 254 -5.99 -31.14 -7.38
N GLY A 255 -5.21 -30.73 -6.38
CA GLY A 255 -3.75 -30.87 -6.37
C GLY A 255 -2.93 -29.66 -5.97
N LEU A 256 -3.55 -28.51 -5.58
CA LEU A 256 -2.85 -27.29 -5.11
C LEU A 256 -3.31 -26.89 -3.70
N ASP A 257 -3.30 -27.85 -2.78
CA ASP A 257 -3.82 -27.67 -1.41
C ASP A 257 -2.96 -26.78 -0.48
N ASP A 258 -1.74 -26.41 -0.87
CA ASP A 258 -0.76 -25.80 0.05
C ASP A 258 -0.80 -24.25 0.13
N ALA A 259 -1.74 -23.57 -0.51
CA ALA A 259 -1.69 -22.10 -0.60
C ALA A 259 -2.71 -21.34 0.25
N LEU A 260 -3.71 -22.00 0.84
CA LEU A 260 -4.70 -21.36 1.72
C LEU A 260 -4.34 -21.61 3.18
N MET A 261 -4.27 -20.52 3.95
CA MET A 261 -4.03 -20.62 5.38
C MET A 261 -5.34 -20.88 6.13
N ASP A 262 -5.31 -21.77 7.12
CA ASP A 262 -6.34 -21.81 8.14
C ASP A 262 -6.22 -20.59 9.07
N ARG A 263 -7.17 -20.40 9.99
CA ARG A 263 -7.15 -19.27 10.91
C ARG A 263 -5.86 -19.20 11.72
N THR A 264 -5.35 -20.33 12.20
CA THR A 264 -4.09 -20.39 12.95
C THR A 264 -2.89 -20.00 12.07
N GLY A 265 -2.90 -20.40 10.80
CA GLY A 265 -1.91 -19.98 9.83
C GLY A 265 -1.94 -18.47 9.58
N VAL A 266 -3.13 -17.88 9.46
CA VAL A 266 -3.30 -16.42 9.35
C VAL A 266 -2.78 -15.72 10.61
N GLU A 267 -3.13 -16.21 11.81
CA GLU A 267 -2.65 -15.63 13.09
C GLU A 267 -1.12 -15.67 13.21
N ARG A 268 -0.49 -16.74 12.72
CA ARG A 268 0.98 -16.82 12.65
C ARG A 268 1.55 -15.88 11.59
N PHE A 269 0.94 -15.83 10.42
CA PHE A 269 1.39 -14.99 9.32
C PHE A 269 1.35 -13.49 9.67
N VAL A 270 0.28 -13.01 10.31
CA VAL A 270 0.17 -11.60 10.66
C VAL A 270 1.18 -11.13 11.71
N GLN A 271 1.80 -12.06 12.48
CA GLN A 271 2.83 -11.72 13.45
C GLN A 271 4.07 -11.09 12.79
N PHE A 272 4.39 -11.45 11.53
CA PHE A 272 5.45 -10.80 10.76
C PHE A 272 5.23 -9.31 10.58
N PHE A 273 3.97 -8.88 10.52
CA PHE A 273 3.57 -7.50 10.23
C PHE A 273 3.20 -6.73 11.50
N GLN A 274 2.96 -7.45 12.61
CA GLN A 274 2.34 -6.90 13.81
C GLN A 274 3.09 -5.69 14.37
N ARG A 275 4.40 -5.77 14.51
CA ARG A 275 5.21 -4.68 15.09
C ARG A 275 5.03 -3.38 14.32
N ILE A 276 5.26 -3.40 13.03
CA ILE A 276 5.17 -2.21 12.19
C ILE A 276 3.71 -1.75 12.06
N THR A 277 2.74 -2.67 12.02
CA THR A 277 1.33 -2.31 11.99
C THR A 277 0.90 -1.61 13.27
N VAL A 278 1.26 -2.14 14.44
CA VAL A 278 0.95 -1.50 15.73
C VAL A 278 1.62 -0.13 15.84
N TRP A 279 2.89 -0.04 15.45
CA TRP A 279 3.61 1.22 15.40
C TRP A 279 2.96 2.23 14.43
N GLY A 280 2.58 1.77 13.23
CA GLY A 280 1.88 2.59 12.25
C GLY A 280 0.52 3.09 12.76
N LEU A 281 -0.27 2.25 13.41
CA LEU A 281 -1.54 2.67 14.03
C LEU A 281 -1.36 3.78 15.09
N GLU A 282 -0.21 3.81 15.76
CA GLU A 282 0.13 4.82 16.76
C GLU A 282 0.56 6.14 16.11
N VAL A 283 1.47 6.11 15.12
CA VAL A 283 2.17 7.33 14.66
C VAL A 283 1.72 7.87 13.31
N MET A 284 1.10 7.05 12.46
CA MET A 284 0.76 7.49 11.10
C MET A 284 -0.37 8.52 11.04
N PRO A 285 -1.36 8.55 11.95
CA PRO A 285 -2.38 9.59 11.93
C PRO A 285 -1.81 11.01 12.02
N ASP A 286 -0.78 11.23 12.83
CA ASP A 286 -0.16 12.54 13.03
C ASP A 286 0.80 12.93 11.89
N ARG A 287 1.10 12.01 11.00
CA ARG A 287 1.99 12.18 9.85
C ARG A 287 1.24 12.31 8.52
N ALA A 288 -0.03 11.95 8.52
CA ALA A 288 -0.85 11.93 7.32
C ALA A 288 -1.31 13.34 6.91
N ASP A 289 -1.32 13.60 5.61
CA ASP A 289 -2.07 14.72 5.05
C ASP A 289 -3.58 14.47 5.19
N LEU A 290 -3.99 13.20 5.10
CA LEU A 290 -5.36 12.76 5.33
C LEU A 290 -5.37 11.37 5.97
N CYS A 291 -5.99 11.25 7.14
CA CYS A 291 -6.20 9.98 7.83
C CYS A 291 -7.68 9.66 7.93
N TYR A 292 -8.10 8.55 7.35
CA TYR A 292 -9.44 7.99 7.53
C TYR A 292 -9.45 6.97 8.67
N HIS A 293 -10.29 7.22 9.68
CA HIS A 293 -10.47 6.31 10.81
C HIS A 293 -11.55 5.28 10.49
N LEU A 294 -11.15 4.02 10.33
CA LEU A 294 -12.04 2.92 9.99
C LEU A 294 -12.63 2.26 11.24
N ASP A 295 -13.86 1.76 11.13
CA ASP A 295 -14.38 0.79 12.09
C ASP A 295 -14.03 -0.66 11.69
N LYS A 296 -14.45 -1.63 12.52
CA LYS A 296 -14.22 -3.06 12.26
C LYS A 296 -14.84 -3.57 10.95
N ASN A 297 -15.83 -2.88 10.40
CA ASN A 297 -16.48 -3.19 9.14
C ASN A 297 -15.89 -2.40 7.96
N ARG A 298 -14.75 -1.74 8.13
CA ARG A 298 -14.07 -0.87 7.15
C ARG A 298 -14.85 0.41 6.80
N GLN A 299 -15.88 0.76 7.58
CA GLN A 299 -16.60 2.01 7.36
C GLN A 299 -15.79 3.18 7.92
N ILE A 300 -15.67 4.24 7.15
CA ILE A 300 -15.02 5.46 7.59
C ILE A 300 -15.95 6.15 8.60
N LYS A 301 -15.43 6.44 9.78
CA LYS A 301 -16.16 7.12 10.87
C LYS A 301 -15.82 8.59 11.00
N SER A 302 -14.60 8.93 10.65
CA SER A 302 -14.09 10.30 10.68
C SER A 302 -12.82 10.41 9.84
N SER A 303 -12.43 11.62 9.55
CA SER A 303 -11.13 11.93 8.96
C SER A 303 -10.37 12.93 9.86
N SER A 304 -9.04 12.97 9.70
CA SER A 304 -8.16 13.93 10.36
C SER A 304 -6.97 14.26 9.46
N GLY A 305 -6.26 15.32 9.77
CA GLY A 305 -5.12 15.80 8.98
C GLY A 305 -5.44 17.08 8.21
N PRO A 306 -4.43 17.72 7.60
CA PRO A 306 -4.58 18.98 6.88
C PRO A 306 -5.60 18.97 5.73
N TRP A 307 -5.82 17.80 5.12
CA TRP A 307 -6.79 17.62 4.02
C TRP A 307 -8.17 17.13 4.49
N ALA A 308 -8.35 16.89 5.78
CA ALA A 308 -9.66 16.63 6.32
C ALA A 308 -10.47 17.94 6.23
N GLY A 309 -11.41 18.00 5.30
CA GLY A 309 -12.34 19.13 5.21
C GLY A 309 -13.02 19.37 6.57
N GLY A 310 -13.08 20.62 6.99
CA GLY A 310 -13.75 21.03 8.21
C GLY A 310 -15.26 20.87 8.11
#